data_58bdce500fb6ec46b2bc6129a3bb16d0
#
_entry.id   58bdce500fb6ec46b2bc6129a3bb16d0
#
_cell.length_a   1.000
_cell.length_b   1.000
_cell.length_c   1.000
_cell.angle_alpha   90.00
_cell.angle_beta   90.00
_cell.angle_gamma   90.00
#
_symmetry.space_group_name_H-M   'P 1'
#
loop_
_entity.id
_entity.type
_entity.pdbx_description
1 polymer ?
#
loop_
_entity_poly.entity_id
_entity_poly.type
_entity_poly.pdbx_seq_one_letter_code
_entity_poly.pdbx_strand_id
1 'polypeptide(L)'
;MTTLVSNVAIFKNGEVLLQKREDFEVWCLPGGHVENSETAAQAAVREVREETGLEVELTCFVGLYYHPGLDGLGMHNALFSARLLGGTLQCDPGETLEARFFPVHALPPDTVWWHRQRVLDASAASSGGQAWLQNVAQQFDPTRSRQKVYAQRDASGLSRAAFFMQEFGNPALAAVTLEVGQAPAPTHD
;
A
#
# COMPACT_ATOMS: atom_id res chain seq x y z
N MET A 1 -0.23 -19.65 -5.77
CA MET A 1 1.20 -19.24 -5.78
C MET A 1 1.25 -17.87 -5.12
N THR A 2 2.11 -17.67 -4.13
CA THR A 2 2.22 -16.38 -3.43
C THR A 2 2.88 -15.36 -4.35
N THR A 3 2.37 -14.14 -4.40
CA THR A 3 2.88 -13.06 -5.25
C THR A 3 3.78 -12.12 -4.45
N LEU A 4 4.84 -11.61 -5.07
CA LEU A 4 5.67 -10.55 -4.52
C LEU A 4 5.26 -9.21 -5.14
N VAL A 5 5.08 -8.21 -4.28
CA VAL A 5 4.71 -6.84 -4.62
C VAL A 5 5.72 -5.90 -3.97
N SER A 6 6.00 -4.76 -4.59
CA SER A 6 6.78 -3.68 -3.97
C SER A 6 5.91 -2.46 -3.73
N ASN A 7 6.06 -1.83 -2.55
CA ASN A 7 5.46 -0.54 -2.25
C ASN A 7 6.54 0.47 -1.83
N VAL A 8 6.28 1.75 -2.08
CA VAL A 8 7.24 2.81 -1.78
C VAL A 8 6.60 3.94 -0.98
N ALA A 9 7.17 4.23 0.18
CA ALA A 9 6.85 5.41 0.97
C ALA A 9 7.82 6.54 0.57
N ILE A 10 7.33 7.50 -0.22
CA ILE A 10 8.12 8.63 -0.73
C ILE A 10 7.84 9.83 0.17
N PHE A 11 8.88 10.29 0.88
CA PHE A 11 8.75 11.42 1.81
C PHE A 11 9.31 12.71 1.22
N LYS A 12 8.59 13.81 1.51
CA LYS A 12 8.99 15.18 1.18
C LYS A 12 8.46 16.13 2.26
N ASN A 13 9.34 16.85 2.96
CA ASN A 13 8.97 17.87 3.94
C ASN A 13 7.98 17.39 5.04
N GLY A 14 8.12 16.16 5.53
CA GLY A 14 7.21 15.60 6.55
C GLY A 14 5.88 15.05 6.00
N GLU A 15 5.71 15.07 4.69
CA GLU A 15 4.57 14.51 3.99
C GLU A 15 4.98 13.21 3.27
N VAL A 16 4.01 12.33 3.05
CA VAL A 16 4.15 11.10 2.26
C VAL A 16 3.27 11.16 1.02
N LEU A 17 3.79 10.68 -0.11
CA LEU A 17 3.00 10.52 -1.32
C LEU A 17 2.04 9.37 -1.18
N LEU A 18 0.76 9.62 -1.44
CA LEU A 18 -0.23 8.60 -1.68
C LEU A 18 -0.82 8.76 -3.07
N GLN A 19 -1.28 7.66 -3.63
CA GLN A 19 -2.06 7.63 -4.86
C GLN A 19 -3.47 7.10 -4.62
N LYS A 20 -4.42 7.59 -5.38
CA LYS A 20 -5.81 7.16 -5.36
C LYS A 20 -6.04 6.15 -6.48
N ARG A 21 -6.33 4.92 -6.13
CA ARG A 21 -6.56 3.82 -7.08
C ARG A 21 -7.82 4.02 -7.89
N GLU A 22 -7.79 3.65 -9.17
CA GLU A 22 -8.97 3.69 -10.05
C GLU A 22 -10.05 2.69 -9.60
N ASP A 23 -9.65 1.47 -9.22
CA ASP A 23 -10.57 0.37 -8.98
C ASP A 23 -11.52 0.58 -7.78
N PHE A 24 -11.04 1.19 -6.69
CA PHE A 24 -11.82 1.40 -5.47
C PHE A 24 -11.84 2.86 -4.98
N GLU A 25 -11.13 3.76 -5.64
CA GLU A 25 -11.06 5.18 -5.28
C GLU A 25 -10.58 5.42 -3.83
N VAL A 26 -9.69 4.57 -3.35
CA VAL A 26 -9.05 4.65 -2.03
C VAL A 26 -7.58 5.02 -2.15
N TRP A 27 -7.01 5.60 -1.07
CA TRP A 27 -5.62 6.01 -1.04
C TRP A 27 -4.70 4.88 -0.58
N CYS A 28 -3.57 4.72 -1.26
CA CYS A 28 -2.54 3.76 -0.93
C CYS A 28 -1.14 4.30 -1.29
N LEU A 29 -0.10 3.61 -0.87
CA LEU A 29 1.26 3.83 -1.36
C LEU A 29 1.38 3.37 -2.81
N PRO A 30 2.16 4.05 -3.65
CA PRO A 30 2.51 3.57 -4.99
C PRO A 30 3.25 2.24 -4.94
N GLY A 31 3.09 1.45 -5.99
CA GLY A 31 3.74 0.16 -6.13
C GLY A 31 2.87 -0.93 -6.72
N GLY A 32 3.50 -1.98 -7.20
CA GLY A 32 2.85 -3.08 -7.90
C GLY A 32 3.65 -4.37 -7.89
N HIS A 33 3.33 -5.24 -8.81
CA HIS A 33 3.90 -6.58 -8.89
C HIS A 33 5.38 -6.57 -9.33
N VAL A 34 6.17 -7.44 -8.71
CA VAL A 34 7.54 -7.69 -9.16
C VAL A 34 7.49 -8.64 -10.35
N GLU A 35 8.03 -8.20 -11.48
CA GLU A 35 8.11 -9.00 -12.70
C GLU A 35 9.26 -10.02 -12.66
N ASN A 36 9.21 -11.02 -13.56
CA ASN A 36 10.16 -12.14 -13.54
C ASN A 36 11.63 -11.74 -13.78
N SER A 37 11.87 -10.58 -14.36
CA SER A 37 13.22 -10.14 -14.78
C SER A 37 13.81 -9.03 -13.90
N GLU A 38 13.16 -8.68 -12.79
CA GLU A 38 13.57 -7.56 -11.95
C GLU A 38 13.63 -7.94 -10.46
N THR A 39 14.38 -7.17 -9.69
CA THR A 39 14.38 -7.26 -8.23
C THR A 39 13.21 -6.45 -7.65
N ALA A 40 12.82 -6.73 -6.39
CA ALA A 40 11.80 -5.93 -5.70
C ALA A 40 12.15 -4.43 -5.64
N ALA A 41 13.45 -4.07 -5.55
CA ALA A 41 13.89 -2.69 -5.58
C ALA A 41 13.74 -2.05 -6.97
N GLN A 42 14.01 -2.78 -8.04
CA GLN A 42 13.80 -2.32 -9.41
C GLN A 42 12.32 -2.12 -9.71
N ALA A 43 11.47 -3.08 -9.33
CA ALA A 43 10.02 -2.95 -9.42
C ALA A 43 9.51 -1.70 -8.69
N ALA A 44 9.99 -1.47 -7.47
CA ALA A 44 9.62 -0.30 -6.68
C ALA A 44 9.87 1.03 -7.41
N VAL A 45 11.03 1.18 -8.04
CA VAL A 45 11.40 2.39 -8.79
C VAL A 45 10.58 2.50 -10.09
N ARG A 46 10.39 1.40 -10.81
CA ARG A 46 9.60 1.35 -12.06
C ARG A 46 8.16 1.74 -11.79
N GLU A 47 7.51 1.12 -10.82
CA GLU A 47 6.10 1.37 -10.48
C GLU A 47 5.86 2.85 -10.07
N VAL A 48 6.74 3.42 -9.24
CA VAL A 48 6.63 4.84 -8.90
C VAL A 48 6.66 5.71 -10.16
N ARG A 49 7.57 5.43 -11.09
CA ARG A 49 7.69 6.20 -12.33
C ARG A 49 6.45 6.03 -13.23
N GLU A 50 5.95 4.81 -13.37
CA GLU A 50 4.78 4.49 -14.20
C GLU A 50 3.50 5.10 -13.64
N GLU A 51 3.24 4.90 -12.34
CA GLU A 51 2.01 5.35 -11.69
C GLU A 51 1.97 6.86 -11.39
N THR A 52 3.14 7.49 -11.18
CA THR A 52 3.19 8.88 -10.67
C THR A 52 4.05 9.85 -11.50
N GLY A 53 4.85 9.36 -12.45
CA GLY A 53 5.80 10.18 -13.21
C GLY A 53 7.00 10.70 -12.41
N LEU A 54 7.13 10.30 -11.14
CA LEU A 54 8.22 10.76 -10.27
C LEU A 54 9.46 9.88 -10.38
N GLU A 55 10.62 10.52 -10.16
CA GLU A 55 11.91 9.85 -10.04
C GLU A 55 12.35 9.80 -8.59
N VAL A 56 12.71 8.61 -8.10
CA VAL A 56 13.03 8.39 -6.70
C VAL A 56 14.33 7.60 -6.53
N GLU A 57 14.95 7.77 -5.37
CA GLU A 57 16.01 6.92 -4.87
C GLU A 57 15.52 6.21 -3.60
N LEU A 58 15.60 4.88 -3.60
CA LEU A 58 15.29 4.10 -2.42
C LEU A 58 16.33 4.34 -1.35
N THR A 59 15.89 4.60 -0.12
CA THR A 59 16.78 4.94 1.01
C THR A 59 16.88 3.84 2.04
N CYS A 60 15.79 3.05 2.19
CA CYS A 60 15.74 1.99 3.18
C CYS A 60 14.79 0.88 2.73
N PHE A 61 15.13 -0.39 3.01
CA PHE A 61 14.18 -1.49 3.04
C PHE A 61 13.51 -1.48 4.42
N VAL A 62 12.24 -1.13 4.48
CA VAL A 62 11.49 -1.01 5.74
C VAL A 62 11.08 -2.37 6.28
N GLY A 63 10.54 -3.22 5.41
CA GLY A 63 10.14 -4.54 5.85
C GLY A 63 9.34 -5.33 4.81
N LEU A 64 8.97 -6.54 5.22
CA LEU A 64 8.14 -7.47 4.45
C LEU A 64 6.77 -7.63 5.14
N TYR A 65 5.70 -7.43 4.38
CA TYR A 65 4.34 -7.49 4.88
C TYR A 65 3.55 -8.55 4.11
N TYR A 66 3.04 -9.54 4.81
CA TYR A 66 2.17 -10.53 4.21
C TYR A 66 0.70 -10.15 4.41
N HIS A 67 -0.09 -10.25 3.37
CA HIS A 67 -1.55 -10.25 3.48
C HIS A 67 -2.19 -11.14 2.39
N PRO A 68 -3.40 -11.67 2.62
CA PRO A 68 -4.00 -12.67 1.74
C PRO A 68 -4.55 -12.13 0.42
N GLY A 69 -4.43 -10.85 0.07
CA GLY A 69 -4.98 -10.32 -1.18
C GLY A 69 -6.52 -10.42 -1.28
N LEU A 70 -7.10 -9.76 -2.27
CA LEU A 70 -8.56 -9.77 -2.49
C LEU A 70 -9.10 -11.12 -3.00
N ASP A 71 -8.25 -11.93 -3.56
CA ASP A 71 -8.55 -13.25 -4.17
C ASP A 71 -8.09 -14.43 -3.29
N GLY A 72 -7.64 -14.14 -2.06
CA GLY A 72 -7.12 -15.15 -1.15
C GLY A 72 -5.76 -15.74 -1.54
N LEU A 73 -5.17 -15.28 -2.64
CA LEU A 73 -3.80 -15.61 -3.02
C LEU A 73 -2.86 -14.74 -2.19
N GLY A 74 -2.10 -15.32 -1.27
CA GLY A 74 -1.22 -14.55 -0.41
C GLY A 74 -0.25 -13.64 -1.17
N MET A 75 -0.07 -12.42 -0.68
CA MET A 75 0.88 -11.45 -1.19
C MET A 75 1.93 -11.09 -0.16
N HIS A 76 3.19 -11.10 -0.56
CA HIS A 76 4.28 -10.48 0.19
C HIS A 76 4.56 -9.11 -0.41
N ASN A 77 4.54 -8.08 0.42
CA ASN A 77 4.83 -6.72 0.01
C ASN A 77 6.17 -6.29 0.60
N ALA A 78 7.15 -6.08 -0.26
CA ALA A 78 8.41 -5.45 0.09
C ALA A 78 8.20 -3.93 0.18
N LEU A 79 8.30 -3.35 1.37
CA LEU A 79 8.16 -1.93 1.58
C LEU A 79 9.52 -1.24 1.59
N PHE A 80 9.66 -0.20 0.78
CA PHE A 80 10.82 0.68 0.76
C PHE A 80 10.45 2.10 1.15
N SER A 81 11.37 2.81 1.80
CA SER A 81 11.36 4.27 1.87
C SER A 81 12.16 4.84 0.71
N ALA A 82 11.75 6.01 0.23
CA ALA A 82 12.45 6.70 -0.85
C ALA A 82 12.47 8.22 -0.64
N ARG A 83 13.48 8.87 -1.21
CA ARG A 83 13.51 10.31 -1.41
C ARG A 83 13.22 10.68 -2.85
N LEU A 84 12.53 11.80 -3.03
CA LEU A 84 12.24 12.35 -4.36
C LEU A 84 13.55 12.91 -4.97
N LEU A 85 13.86 12.51 -6.19
CA LEU A 85 14.94 13.06 -6.99
C LEU A 85 14.46 14.12 -7.98
N GLY A 86 13.28 13.90 -8.58
CA GLY A 86 12.75 14.74 -9.65
C GLY A 86 11.48 14.17 -10.25
N GLY A 87 11.24 14.51 -11.50
CA GLY A 87 10.04 14.13 -12.22
C GLY A 87 8.91 15.14 -12.07
N THR A 88 7.86 14.93 -12.84
CA THR A 88 6.63 15.73 -12.75
C THR A 88 5.49 14.79 -12.39
N LEU A 89 4.71 15.16 -11.38
CA LEU A 89 3.57 14.34 -10.95
C LEU A 89 2.56 14.23 -12.10
N GLN A 90 2.47 13.04 -12.65
CA GLN A 90 1.59 12.70 -13.76
C GLN A 90 1.10 11.28 -13.56
N CYS A 91 -0.17 11.13 -13.22
CA CYS A 91 -0.79 9.84 -12.99
C CYS A 91 -1.12 9.12 -14.30
N ASP A 92 -1.01 7.79 -14.31
CA ASP A 92 -1.63 6.95 -15.33
C ASP A 92 -3.13 6.82 -15.02
N PRO A 93 -4.03 7.38 -15.85
CA PRO A 93 -5.47 7.36 -15.57
C PRO A 93 -6.08 5.94 -15.54
N GLY A 94 -5.40 4.96 -16.10
CA GLY A 94 -5.83 3.55 -16.10
C GLY A 94 -5.69 2.87 -14.73
N GLU A 95 -4.82 3.40 -13.86
CA GLU A 95 -4.52 2.80 -12.57
C GLU A 95 -4.61 3.80 -11.41
N THR A 96 -4.24 5.06 -11.64
CA THR A 96 -4.12 6.11 -10.63
C THR A 96 -4.92 7.35 -11.01
N LEU A 97 -6.01 7.62 -10.28
CA LEU A 97 -6.86 8.79 -10.51
C LEU A 97 -6.20 10.09 -10.03
N GLU A 98 -5.47 10.02 -8.93
CA GLU A 98 -4.84 11.17 -8.28
C GLU A 98 -3.63 10.70 -7.48
N ALA A 99 -2.57 11.51 -7.43
CA ALA A 99 -1.47 11.32 -6.50
C ALA A 99 -1.15 12.65 -5.82
N ARG A 100 -0.95 12.62 -4.49
CA ARG A 100 -0.72 13.81 -3.69
C ARG A 100 0.06 13.51 -2.42
N PHE A 101 0.81 14.50 -1.93
CA PHE A 101 1.48 14.45 -0.65
C PHE A 101 0.51 14.80 0.49
N PHE A 102 0.58 14.04 1.59
CA PHE A 102 -0.21 14.24 2.81
C PHE A 102 0.68 14.21 4.04
N PRO A 103 0.42 15.07 5.04
CA PRO A 103 1.09 14.96 6.33
C PRO A 103 0.90 13.54 6.91
N VAL A 104 1.97 12.94 7.42
CA VAL A 104 1.93 11.56 7.94
C VAL A 104 0.89 11.39 9.06
N HIS A 105 0.70 12.43 9.87
CA HIS A 105 -0.29 12.46 10.98
C HIS A 105 -1.73 12.77 10.52
N ALA A 106 -1.94 13.15 9.25
CA ALA A 106 -3.23 13.56 8.71
C ALA A 106 -3.54 12.88 7.36
N LEU A 107 -3.36 11.56 7.31
CA LEU A 107 -3.69 10.78 6.11
C LEU A 107 -5.20 10.77 5.87
N PRO A 108 -5.66 10.76 4.61
CA PRO A 108 -7.08 10.70 4.26
C PRO A 108 -7.82 9.56 4.98
N PRO A 109 -9.08 9.74 5.38
CA PRO A 109 -9.84 8.72 6.11
C PRO A 109 -10.04 7.43 5.29
N ASP A 110 -10.13 7.56 3.97
CA ASP A 110 -10.24 6.47 2.99
C ASP A 110 -8.87 5.90 2.56
N THR A 111 -7.81 6.16 3.33
CA THR A 111 -6.54 5.46 3.17
C THR A 111 -6.68 4.01 3.62
N VAL A 112 -6.28 3.08 2.77
CA VAL A 112 -6.25 1.65 3.06
C VAL A 112 -5.49 1.39 4.36
N TRP A 113 -6.10 0.75 5.35
CA TRP A 113 -5.56 0.68 6.71
C TRP A 113 -4.19 -0.02 6.79
N TRP A 114 -3.93 -1.06 5.99
CA TRP A 114 -2.61 -1.71 5.97
C TRP A 114 -1.54 -0.85 5.28
N HIS A 115 -1.92 0.05 4.38
CA HIS A 115 -1.00 1.07 3.87
C HIS A 115 -0.76 2.18 4.89
N ARG A 116 -1.77 2.55 5.69
CA ARG A 116 -1.60 3.49 6.80
C ARG A 116 -0.55 2.96 7.79
N GLN A 117 -0.62 1.69 8.17
CA GLN A 117 0.40 1.05 9.02
C GLN A 117 1.79 1.12 8.38
N ARG A 118 1.89 0.77 7.08
CA ARG A 118 3.16 0.83 6.35
C ARG A 118 3.76 2.25 6.28
N VAL A 119 2.92 3.29 6.15
CA VAL A 119 3.38 4.69 6.19
C VAL A 119 3.98 5.01 7.56
N LEU A 120 3.33 4.61 8.65
CA LEU A 120 3.83 4.83 10.02
C LEU A 120 5.16 4.10 10.24
N ASP A 121 5.25 2.83 9.84
CA ASP A 121 6.47 2.05 9.94
C ASP A 121 7.61 2.69 9.13
N ALA A 122 7.34 3.12 7.90
CA ALA A 122 8.32 3.79 7.05
C ALA A 122 8.77 5.15 7.60
N SER A 123 7.86 5.90 8.24
CA SER A 123 8.18 7.19 8.84
C SER A 123 9.02 7.07 10.12
N ALA A 124 8.86 5.97 10.85
CA ALA A 124 9.60 5.65 12.06
C ALA A 124 10.89 4.86 11.79
N ALA A 125 11.05 4.31 10.58
CA ALA A 125 12.14 3.41 10.25
C ALA A 125 13.49 4.13 10.26
N SER A 126 14.20 3.95 11.34
CA SER A 126 15.63 4.21 11.42
C SER A 126 16.47 2.99 10.99
N SER A 127 15.88 1.80 10.95
CA SER A 127 16.56 0.57 10.52
C SER A 127 15.52 -0.41 9.99
N GLY A 128 15.69 -0.89 8.75
CA GLY A 128 14.81 -1.88 8.13
C GLY A 128 14.88 -3.25 8.81
N GLY A 129 14.09 -4.18 8.29
CA GLY A 129 14.13 -5.58 8.71
C GLY A 129 12.94 -6.03 9.55
N GLN A 130 11.80 -5.39 9.41
CA GLN A 130 10.55 -5.85 10.01
C GLN A 130 9.86 -6.89 9.12
N ALA A 131 9.26 -7.91 9.73
CA ALA A 131 8.35 -8.82 9.05
C ALA A 131 6.99 -8.80 9.76
N TRP A 132 5.95 -8.56 8.99
CA TRP A 132 4.58 -8.40 9.48
C TRP A 132 3.63 -9.38 8.82
N LEU A 133 2.80 -10.00 9.62
CA LEU A 133 1.56 -10.62 9.20
C LEU A 133 0.41 -9.61 9.34
N GLN A 134 -0.15 -9.16 8.22
CA GLN A 134 -1.36 -8.33 8.17
C GLN A 134 -2.54 -9.23 7.75
N ASN A 135 -2.98 -10.09 8.65
CA ASN A 135 -4.02 -11.08 8.35
C ASN A 135 -5.40 -10.43 8.28
N VAL A 136 -5.86 -10.22 7.07
CA VAL A 136 -7.21 -9.76 6.76
C VAL A 136 -8.15 -10.91 6.38
N ALA A 137 -7.76 -12.16 6.66
CA ALA A 137 -8.47 -13.36 6.23
C ALA A 137 -9.95 -13.42 6.65
N GLN A 138 -10.32 -12.73 7.73
CA GLN A 138 -11.72 -12.63 8.14
C GLN A 138 -12.55 -11.71 7.23
N GLN A 139 -11.88 -10.87 6.44
CA GLN A 139 -12.50 -9.92 5.51
C GLN A 139 -12.49 -10.45 4.07
N PHE A 140 -11.64 -11.44 3.77
CA PHE A 140 -11.50 -11.99 2.44
C PHE A 140 -11.98 -13.44 2.38
N ASP A 141 -12.95 -13.71 1.54
CA ASP A 141 -13.35 -15.06 1.17
C ASP A 141 -12.40 -15.58 0.08
N PRO A 142 -11.60 -16.63 0.32
CA PRO A 142 -10.65 -17.17 -0.66
C PRO A 142 -11.34 -17.75 -1.91
N THR A 143 -12.65 -17.97 -1.86
CA THR A 143 -13.44 -18.39 -3.03
C THR A 143 -13.93 -17.21 -3.89
N ARG A 144 -13.70 -15.99 -3.42
CA ARG A 144 -14.14 -14.74 -4.01
C ARG A 144 -13.09 -14.20 -4.96
N SER A 145 -13.25 -14.43 -6.25
CA SER A 145 -12.32 -13.85 -7.25
C SER A 145 -12.44 -12.32 -7.31
N ARG A 146 -11.35 -11.65 -7.77
CA ARG A 146 -11.35 -10.19 -7.97
C ARG A 146 -12.53 -9.72 -8.83
N GLN A 147 -12.88 -10.46 -9.88
CA GLN A 147 -14.04 -10.15 -10.74
C GLN A 147 -15.36 -10.18 -9.97
N LYS A 148 -15.54 -11.14 -9.04
CA LYS A 148 -16.73 -11.19 -8.18
C LYS A 148 -16.78 -9.99 -7.24
N VAL A 149 -15.66 -9.56 -6.68
CA VAL A 149 -15.57 -8.37 -5.83
C VAL A 149 -15.98 -7.13 -6.61
N TYR A 150 -15.50 -6.96 -7.83
CA TYR A 150 -15.88 -5.83 -8.67
C TYR A 150 -17.37 -5.86 -9.04
N ALA A 151 -17.90 -7.02 -9.40
CA ALA A 151 -19.34 -7.15 -9.68
C ALA A 151 -20.22 -6.81 -8.47
N GLN A 152 -19.81 -7.20 -7.26
CA GLN A 152 -20.48 -6.84 -6.02
C GLN A 152 -20.38 -5.33 -5.73
N ARG A 153 -19.21 -4.73 -5.94
CA ARG A 153 -19.02 -3.29 -5.84
C ARG A 153 -19.98 -2.55 -6.76
N ASP A 154 -20.04 -2.93 -8.04
CA ASP A 154 -20.84 -2.25 -9.04
C ASP A 154 -22.35 -2.43 -8.81
N ALA A 155 -22.76 -3.55 -8.20
CA ALA A 155 -24.14 -3.83 -7.83
C ALA A 155 -24.56 -3.25 -6.47
N SER A 156 -23.64 -2.74 -5.65
CA SER A 156 -23.92 -2.34 -4.27
C SER A 156 -24.73 -1.04 -4.13
N GLY A 157 -24.69 -0.17 -5.14
CA GLY A 157 -25.23 1.18 -5.07
C GLY A 157 -24.40 2.16 -4.22
N LEU A 158 -23.26 1.72 -3.67
CA LEU A 158 -22.32 2.54 -2.93
C LEU A 158 -21.30 3.19 -3.88
N SER A 159 -20.65 4.27 -3.43
CA SER A 159 -19.41 4.69 -4.09
C SER A 159 -18.33 3.62 -3.94
N ARG A 160 -17.35 3.58 -4.86
CA ARG A 160 -16.27 2.59 -4.83
C ARG A 160 -15.51 2.61 -3.52
N ALA A 161 -15.19 3.81 -3.00
CA ALA A 161 -14.52 3.97 -1.72
C ALA A 161 -15.41 3.50 -0.55
N ALA A 162 -16.70 3.84 -0.53
CA ALA A 162 -17.60 3.40 0.52
C ALA A 162 -17.74 1.88 0.55
N PHE A 163 -17.87 1.24 -0.61
CA PHE A 163 -17.87 -0.22 -0.72
C PHE A 163 -16.59 -0.82 -0.15
N PHE A 164 -15.42 -0.30 -0.56
CA PHE A 164 -14.14 -0.81 -0.07
C PHE A 164 -14.01 -0.66 1.44
N MET A 165 -14.35 0.51 1.98
CA MET A 165 -14.27 0.76 3.42
C MET A 165 -15.23 -0.11 4.22
N GLN A 166 -16.42 -0.39 3.71
CA GLN A 166 -17.36 -1.31 4.34
C GLN A 166 -16.86 -2.75 4.34
N GLU A 167 -16.34 -3.24 3.21
CA GLU A 167 -15.92 -4.63 3.05
C GLU A 167 -14.55 -4.93 3.66
N PHE A 168 -13.60 -3.99 3.57
CA PHE A 168 -12.20 -4.22 3.87
C PHE A 168 -11.58 -3.19 4.82
N GLY A 169 -12.30 -2.12 5.14
CA GLY A 169 -11.76 -0.97 5.84
C GLY A 169 -11.65 -1.13 7.36
N ASN A 170 -12.18 -2.20 7.95
CA ASN A 170 -12.20 -2.35 9.41
C ASN A 170 -10.96 -3.07 9.95
N PRO A 171 -9.98 -2.35 10.53
CA PRO A 171 -8.77 -2.97 11.08
C PRO A 171 -9.05 -3.84 12.32
N ALA A 172 -10.17 -3.64 13.02
CA ALA A 172 -10.52 -4.43 14.20
C ALA A 172 -10.84 -5.91 13.86
N LEU A 173 -11.12 -6.20 12.59
CA LEU A 173 -11.33 -7.57 12.09
C LEU A 173 -10.04 -8.23 11.59
N ALA A 174 -8.93 -7.49 11.59
CA ALA A 174 -7.64 -7.99 11.14
C ALA A 174 -6.78 -8.42 12.31
N ALA A 175 -6.04 -9.51 12.15
CA ALA A 175 -4.95 -9.87 13.05
C ALA A 175 -3.64 -9.32 12.46
N VAL A 176 -3.05 -8.34 13.15
CA VAL A 176 -1.75 -7.77 12.77
C VAL A 176 -0.72 -8.24 13.76
N THR A 177 0.32 -8.92 13.29
CA THR A 177 1.37 -9.47 14.14
C THR A 177 2.73 -9.08 13.59
N LEU A 178 3.56 -8.47 14.42
CA LEU A 178 4.99 -8.30 14.12
C LEU A 178 5.68 -9.64 14.42
N GLU A 179 6.22 -10.27 13.38
CA GLU A 179 6.91 -11.56 13.50
C GLU A 179 8.40 -11.37 13.76
N VAL A 180 9.00 -10.33 13.17
CA VAL A 180 10.43 -10.01 13.31
C VAL A 180 10.63 -8.50 13.33
N GLY A 181 11.55 -8.03 14.17
CA GLY A 181 11.91 -6.61 14.28
C GLY A 181 11.41 -5.93 15.54
N GLN A 182 11.42 -4.62 15.55
CA GLN A 182 10.89 -3.79 16.64
C GLN A 182 9.74 -2.94 16.11
N ALA A 183 8.63 -2.97 16.80
CA ALA A 183 7.53 -2.05 16.51
C ALA A 183 8.03 -0.59 16.73
N PRO A 184 7.57 0.37 15.90
CA PRO A 184 7.81 1.77 16.16
C PRO A 184 7.38 2.13 17.59
N ALA A 185 8.15 2.97 18.26
CA ALA A 185 7.72 3.51 19.57
C ALA A 185 6.38 4.25 19.38
N PRO A 186 5.44 4.13 20.33
CA PRO A 186 4.22 4.90 20.25
C PRO A 186 4.56 6.39 20.17
N THR A 187 4.02 7.05 19.14
CA THR A 187 4.11 8.52 19.05
C THR A 187 3.31 9.09 20.22
N HIS A 188 4.01 9.70 21.17
CA HIS A 188 3.36 10.49 22.21
C HIS A 188 2.83 11.78 21.54
N ASP A 189 1.51 11.88 21.46
CA ASP A 189 0.82 13.14 21.12
C ASP A 189 1.06 14.19 22.20
#